data_1d3b933035dd379d3451ede55d1a5836
#
_entry.id   1d3b933035dd379d3451ede55d1a5836
#
_cell.length_a   1.000
_cell.length_b   1.000
_cell.length_c   1.000
_cell.angle_alpha   90.00
_cell.angle_beta   90.00
_cell.angle_gamma   90.00
#
_symmetry.space_group_name_H-M   'P 1'
#
loop_
_entity.id
_entity.type
_entity.pdbx_description
1 polymer ?
#
loop_
_entity_poly.entity_id
_entity_poly.type
_entity_poly.pdbx_seq_one_letter_code
_entity_poly.pdbx_strand_id
1 'polypeptide(L)'
;EIDQSLMLTVGDSSYLSRNYGTGANSYRKWTLSTWIKNTSENYSGGSIWGSHDDSTQSDAGYGWLGLYQDKIQMAGWSTVWRETNRLFRDVGAWMHLVVAVDTTIADGSADNRIRIYINGVEETSFAVKNNPSQNTELPWNKNQEHRFGAINRSTAYYFGGYFAETQVIDGSQLTPSSFGETDAVTGQWIPKKYEGTYSGYSFYLKYVSGAIGTDSSG
;
A
#
# COMPACT_ATOMS: atom_id res chain seq x y z
N GLU A 1 19.20 -5.41 0.88
CA GLU A 1 18.83 -6.82 0.61
C GLU A 1 17.52 -7.15 1.32
N ILE A 2 16.64 -7.96 0.69
CA ILE A 2 15.45 -8.50 1.35
C ILE A 2 15.87 -9.77 2.07
N ASP A 3 15.93 -9.71 3.41
CA ASP A 3 16.38 -10.84 4.23
C ASP A 3 15.24 -11.84 4.50
N GLN A 4 14.02 -11.34 4.62
CA GLN A 4 12.85 -12.14 4.98
C GLN A 4 11.59 -11.65 4.25
N SER A 5 10.63 -12.55 4.07
CA SER A 5 9.35 -12.24 3.45
C SER A 5 8.23 -13.07 4.04
N LEU A 6 7.02 -12.54 3.99
CA LEU A 6 5.79 -13.25 4.30
C LEU A 6 5.17 -13.76 3.00
N MET A 7 4.95 -15.07 2.92
CA MET A 7 4.15 -15.68 1.85
C MET A 7 2.69 -15.73 2.29
N LEU A 8 1.80 -15.25 1.43
CA LEU A 8 0.35 -15.39 1.56
C LEU A 8 -0.19 -16.22 0.40
N THR A 9 -1.21 -17.01 0.67
CA THR A 9 -1.89 -17.83 -0.35
C THR A 9 -3.37 -17.52 -0.35
N VAL A 10 -3.96 -17.48 -1.54
CA VAL A 10 -5.41 -17.26 -1.71
C VAL A 10 -6.18 -18.43 -1.08
N GLY A 11 -5.70 -19.68 -1.27
CA GLY A 11 -6.35 -20.88 -0.77
C GLY A 11 -6.47 -20.96 0.75
N ASP A 12 -5.49 -20.42 1.48
CA ASP A 12 -5.48 -20.43 2.95
C ASP A 12 -6.21 -19.22 3.55
N SER A 13 -6.67 -18.28 2.71
CA SER A 13 -7.31 -17.04 3.16
C SER A 13 -6.44 -16.25 4.15
N SER A 14 -5.13 -16.21 3.90
CA SER A 14 -4.14 -15.66 4.81
C SER A 14 -4.04 -14.14 4.69
N TYR A 15 -3.95 -13.45 5.83
CA TYR A 15 -3.72 -12.01 5.89
C TYR A 15 -3.14 -11.59 7.25
N LEU A 16 -2.62 -10.39 7.32
CA LEU A 16 -2.31 -9.71 8.59
C LEU A 16 -3.31 -8.59 8.81
N SER A 17 -3.75 -8.38 10.05
CA SER A 17 -4.66 -7.28 10.39
C SER A 17 -4.13 -6.45 11.55
N ARG A 18 -4.51 -5.17 11.53
CA ARG A 18 -4.30 -4.23 12.63
C ARG A 18 -5.51 -3.32 12.75
N ASN A 19 -6.06 -3.23 13.94
CA ASN A 19 -7.01 -2.18 14.28
C ASN A 19 -6.23 -0.94 14.71
N TYR A 20 -6.40 0.16 13.99
CA TYR A 20 -5.88 1.45 14.41
C TYR A 20 -6.82 2.05 15.44
N GLY A 21 -6.25 2.48 16.57
CA GLY A 21 -6.99 3.21 17.60
C GLY A 21 -7.09 4.71 17.30
N THR A 22 -7.00 5.52 18.33
CA THR A 22 -6.86 6.98 18.23
C THR A 22 -5.39 7.34 18.33
N GLY A 23 -4.91 8.34 17.58
CA GLY A 23 -3.51 8.81 17.67
C GLY A 23 -2.78 8.95 16.34
N ALA A 24 -3.51 8.93 15.21
CA ALA A 24 -2.92 9.28 13.92
C ALA A 24 -2.36 10.70 13.95
N ASN A 25 -1.21 10.89 13.31
CA ASN A 25 -0.67 12.22 13.05
C ASN A 25 -1.53 12.94 11.99
N SER A 26 -1.98 12.21 10.96
CA SER A 26 -2.86 12.76 9.95
C SER A 26 -3.58 11.69 9.15
N TYR A 27 -4.89 11.71 9.13
CA TYR A 27 -5.70 10.89 8.20
C TYR A 27 -5.56 11.32 6.73
N ARG A 28 -4.97 12.48 6.46
CA ARG A 28 -4.88 13.10 5.14
C ARG A 28 -3.51 12.96 4.49
N LYS A 29 -2.49 12.56 5.29
CA LYS A 29 -1.11 12.40 4.83
C LYS A 29 -0.57 11.06 5.31
N TRP A 30 -0.11 10.24 4.39
CA TRP A 30 0.52 8.97 4.73
C TRP A 30 1.27 8.40 3.54
N THR A 31 2.15 7.47 3.81
CA THR A 31 2.88 6.71 2.79
C THR A 31 2.89 5.23 3.15
N LEU A 32 2.48 4.39 2.20
CA LEU A 32 2.76 2.96 2.20
C LEU A 32 3.99 2.70 1.34
N SER A 33 4.93 1.93 1.84
CA SER A 33 6.04 1.34 1.11
C SER A 33 6.06 -0.15 1.37
N THR A 34 6.08 -0.97 0.33
CA THR A 34 6.15 -2.42 0.45
C THR A 34 6.78 -3.06 -0.77
N TRP A 35 7.58 -4.09 -0.55
CA TRP A 35 8.03 -4.98 -1.61
C TRP A 35 7.04 -6.13 -1.74
N ILE A 36 6.59 -6.38 -2.95
CA ILE A 36 5.69 -7.49 -3.25
C ILE A 36 6.25 -8.34 -4.39
N LYS A 37 5.93 -9.62 -4.33
CA LYS A 37 6.12 -10.55 -5.44
C LYS A 37 4.79 -11.18 -5.74
N ASN A 38 4.29 -10.92 -6.96
CA ASN A 38 2.96 -11.32 -7.41
C ASN A 38 2.88 -12.79 -7.76
N THR A 39 1.65 -13.33 -7.80
CA THR A 39 1.31 -14.62 -8.44
C THR A 39 0.15 -14.44 -9.42
N SER A 40 -0.07 -15.42 -10.27
CA SER A 40 -1.19 -15.40 -11.22
C SER A 40 -2.58 -15.44 -10.57
N GLU A 41 -2.67 -15.81 -9.30
CA GLU A 41 -3.93 -15.88 -8.54
C GLU A 41 -4.59 -14.51 -8.35
N ASN A 42 -3.82 -13.41 -8.46
CA ASN A 42 -4.30 -12.05 -8.21
C ASN A 42 -5.06 -11.42 -9.40
N TYR A 43 -5.23 -12.11 -10.52
CA TYR A 43 -5.90 -11.56 -11.70
C TYR A 43 -7.35 -11.12 -11.42
N SER A 44 -8.10 -11.91 -10.63
CA SER A 44 -9.48 -11.58 -10.25
C SER A 44 -9.61 -10.60 -9.08
N GLY A 45 -8.48 -10.18 -8.52
CA GLY A 45 -8.36 -9.26 -7.40
C GLY A 45 -7.52 -9.82 -6.26
N GLY A 46 -6.39 -9.20 -5.98
CA GLY A 46 -5.50 -9.50 -4.86
C GLY A 46 -5.25 -8.23 -4.04
N SER A 47 -5.80 -8.16 -2.83
CA SER A 47 -5.69 -6.98 -1.97
C SER A 47 -4.30 -6.90 -1.33
N ILE A 48 -3.54 -5.88 -1.68
CA ILE A 48 -2.25 -5.56 -1.04
C ILE A 48 -2.52 -4.94 0.32
N TRP A 49 -3.37 -3.90 0.37
CA TRP A 49 -3.72 -3.21 1.61
C TRP A 49 -5.19 -2.79 1.58
N GLY A 50 -5.99 -3.48 2.36
CA GLY A 50 -7.41 -3.19 2.56
C GLY A 50 -7.66 -2.41 3.83
N SER A 51 -8.69 -1.57 3.82
CA SER A 51 -9.18 -0.86 4.98
C SER A 51 -10.70 -0.81 4.92
N HIS A 52 -11.38 -1.22 5.98
CA HIS A 52 -12.83 -1.28 5.99
C HIS A 52 -13.40 -0.99 7.38
N ASP A 53 -14.38 -0.11 7.40
CA ASP A 53 -15.31 0.08 8.52
C ASP A 53 -16.60 -0.67 8.19
N ASP A 54 -16.90 -1.73 8.95
CA ASP A 54 -18.08 -2.59 8.75
C ASP A 54 -19.41 -1.82 8.80
N SER A 55 -19.40 -0.63 9.40
CA SER A 55 -20.60 0.20 9.54
C SER A 55 -20.88 1.08 8.32
N THR A 56 -19.90 1.26 7.39
CA THR A 56 -19.96 2.31 6.39
C THR A 56 -19.61 1.82 4.98
N GLN A 57 -20.62 1.62 4.14
CA GLN A 57 -20.44 1.35 2.71
C GLN A 57 -20.22 2.66 1.94
N SER A 58 -19.09 3.30 2.15
CA SER A 58 -18.73 4.58 1.54
C SER A 58 -17.26 4.66 1.17
N ASP A 59 -16.90 5.60 0.30
CA ASP A 59 -15.50 5.86 -0.06
C ASP A 59 -14.64 6.34 1.13
N ALA A 60 -15.27 6.76 2.23
CA ALA A 60 -14.58 7.13 3.46
C ALA A 60 -14.32 5.95 4.40
N GLY A 61 -15.12 4.88 4.29
CA GLY A 61 -15.04 3.69 5.16
C GLY A 61 -14.44 2.46 4.47
N TYR A 62 -14.40 2.42 3.15
CA TYR A 62 -13.88 1.28 2.38
C TYR A 62 -12.71 1.71 1.51
N GLY A 63 -11.57 1.06 1.66
CA GLY A 63 -10.39 1.26 0.85
C GLY A 63 -9.79 -0.05 0.36
N TRP A 64 -9.52 -0.15 -0.92
CA TRP A 64 -8.89 -1.27 -1.56
C TRP A 64 -7.72 -0.80 -2.41
N LEU A 65 -6.53 -1.24 -2.08
CA LEU A 65 -5.33 -1.11 -2.88
C LEU A 65 -4.85 -2.52 -3.24
N GLY A 66 -4.76 -2.82 -4.51
CA GLY A 66 -4.40 -4.16 -4.92
C GLY A 66 -4.16 -4.34 -6.40
N LEU A 67 -4.07 -5.59 -6.82
CA LEU A 67 -3.98 -6.00 -8.21
C LEU A 67 -5.36 -6.44 -8.70
N TYR A 68 -5.80 -5.89 -9.82
CA TYR A 68 -7.02 -6.26 -10.51
C TYR A 68 -6.78 -6.28 -12.03
N GLN A 69 -7.01 -7.41 -12.67
CA GLN A 69 -6.70 -7.61 -14.09
C GLN A 69 -5.26 -7.20 -14.45
N ASP A 70 -4.32 -7.65 -13.64
CA ASP A 70 -2.88 -7.33 -13.73
C ASP A 70 -2.53 -5.84 -13.52
N LYS A 71 -3.45 -4.97 -13.16
CA LYS A 71 -3.23 -3.54 -12.92
C LYS A 71 -3.17 -3.25 -11.42
N ILE A 72 -2.39 -2.25 -11.04
CA ILE A 72 -2.51 -1.68 -9.70
C ILE A 72 -3.72 -0.75 -9.69
N GLN A 73 -4.63 -1.01 -8.77
CA GLN A 73 -5.81 -0.21 -8.55
C GLN A 73 -5.91 0.25 -7.09
N MET A 74 -6.27 1.52 -6.90
CA MET A 74 -6.62 2.11 -5.61
C MET A 74 -8.05 2.63 -5.68
N ALA A 75 -8.93 2.04 -4.89
CA ALA A 75 -10.38 2.30 -4.97
C ALA A 75 -11.02 2.44 -3.58
N GLY A 76 -12.10 3.21 -3.53
CA GLY A 76 -13.08 3.23 -2.46
C GLY A 76 -14.26 2.32 -2.77
N TRP A 77 -15.38 2.54 -2.08
CA TRP A 77 -16.61 1.78 -2.29
C TRP A 77 -17.22 1.99 -3.69
N SER A 78 -17.25 3.23 -4.15
CA SER A 78 -17.85 3.64 -5.42
C SER A 78 -16.88 4.34 -6.36
N THR A 79 -15.72 4.76 -5.88
CA THR A 79 -14.75 5.55 -6.63
C THR A 79 -13.46 4.78 -6.84
N VAL A 80 -13.01 4.65 -8.08
CA VAL A 80 -11.64 4.28 -8.40
C VAL A 80 -10.82 5.56 -8.49
N TRP A 81 -9.84 5.74 -7.59
CA TRP A 81 -8.96 6.93 -7.62
C TRP A 81 -7.80 6.78 -8.58
N ARG A 82 -7.20 5.60 -8.62
CA ARG A 82 -6.09 5.28 -9.54
C ARG A 82 -6.27 3.86 -10.09
N GLU A 83 -6.10 3.70 -11.39
CA GLU A 83 -5.90 2.42 -12.06
C GLU A 83 -4.83 2.59 -13.12
N THR A 84 -3.76 1.80 -13.08
CA THR A 84 -2.65 1.90 -14.03
C THR A 84 -3.03 1.42 -15.42
N ASN A 85 -2.42 1.99 -16.47
CA ASN A 85 -2.40 1.37 -17.80
C ASN A 85 -1.41 0.21 -17.86
N ARG A 86 -0.33 0.31 -17.08
CA ARG A 86 0.69 -0.71 -16.98
C ARG A 86 0.13 -2.00 -16.40
N LEU A 87 0.56 -3.13 -16.96
CA LEU A 87 0.20 -4.47 -16.51
C LEU A 87 1.37 -5.11 -15.77
N PHE A 88 1.10 -5.71 -14.62
CA PHE A 88 2.06 -6.33 -13.70
C PHE A 88 1.95 -7.86 -13.77
N ARG A 89 2.41 -8.43 -14.89
CA ARG A 89 2.30 -9.87 -15.20
C ARG A 89 3.50 -10.70 -14.79
N ASP A 90 4.59 -10.05 -14.39
CA ASP A 90 5.77 -10.78 -13.94
C ASP A 90 5.54 -11.31 -12.53
N VAL A 91 5.33 -12.64 -12.45
CA VAL A 91 5.12 -13.37 -11.19
C VAL A 91 6.43 -13.82 -10.54
N GLY A 92 7.57 -13.57 -11.19
CA GLY A 92 8.90 -14.00 -10.74
C GLY A 92 9.68 -12.92 -10.00
N ALA A 93 9.41 -11.65 -10.27
CA ALA A 93 10.22 -10.53 -9.80
C ALA A 93 9.63 -9.85 -8.56
N TRP A 94 10.51 -9.37 -7.69
CA TRP A 94 10.15 -8.41 -6.67
C TRP A 94 9.85 -7.04 -7.28
N MET A 95 8.81 -6.41 -6.79
CA MET A 95 8.40 -5.07 -7.15
C MET A 95 8.26 -4.21 -5.89
N HIS A 96 8.92 -3.08 -5.86
CA HIS A 96 8.72 -2.07 -4.80
C HIS A 96 7.56 -1.17 -5.17
N LEU A 97 6.50 -1.21 -4.38
CA LEU A 97 5.34 -0.33 -4.48
C LEU A 97 5.41 0.74 -3.40
N VAL A 98 5.33 2.01 -3.80
CA VAL A 98 5.11 3.12 -2.87
C VAL A 98 3.84 3.84 -3.27
N VAL A 99 2.92 4.01 -2.32
CA VAL A 99 1.73 4.85 -2.46
C VAL A 99 1.82 5.97 -1.45
N ALA A 100 1.90 7.20 -1.93
CA ALA A 100 2.09 8.39 -1.12
C ALA A 100 0.90 9.35 -1.30
N VAL A 101 0.27 9.70 -0.18
CA VAL A 101 -0.97 10.49 -0.16
C VAL A 101 -0.79 11.76 0.65
N ASP A 102 -1.23 12.89 0.08
CA ASP A 102 -1.46 14.15 0.77
C ASP A 102 -2.67 14.86 0.17
N THR A 103 -3.84 14.67 0.76
CA THR A 103 -5.06 15.31 0.29
C THR A 103 -5.17 16.79 0.67
N THR A 104 -4.23 17.34 1.46
CA THR A 104 -4.23 18.77 1.81
C THR A 104 -3.70 19.66 0.69
N ILE A 105 -3.08 19.07 -0.34
CA ILE A 105 -2.57 19.77 -1.52
C ILE A 105 -3.71 20.52 -2.22
N ALA A 106 -3.46 21.78 -2.59
CA ALA A 106 -4.45 22.65 -3.23
C ALA A 106 -4.95 22.12 -4.57
N ASP A 107 -6.15 22.55 -5.00
CA ASP A 107 -6.82 22.05 -6.20
C ASP A 107 -6.02 22.26 -7.50
N GLY A 108 -5.25 23.34 -7.60
CA GLY A 108 -4.35 23.57 -8.75
C GLY A 108 -3.24 22.51 -8.91
N SER A 109 -3.02 21.67 -7.91
CA SER A 109 -2.04 20.56 -7.92
C SER A 109 -2.66 19.24 -7.45
N ALA A 110 -3.96 19.05 -7.63
CA ALA A 110 -4.73 17.90 -7.14
C ALA A 110 -4.16 16.53 -7.59
N ASP A 111 -3.50 16.49 -8.74
CA ASP A 111 -2.83 15.30 -9.27
C ASP A 111 -1.76 14.75 -8.32
N ASN A 112 -1.17 15.60 -7.49
CA ASN A 112 -0.16 15.22 -6.52
C ASN A 112 -0.75 14.67 -5.19
N ARG A 113 -2.07 14.67 -5.01
CA ARG A 113 -2.72 14.16 -3.80
C ARG A 113 -2.54 12.65 -3.62
N ILE A 114 -2.46 11.90 -4.71
CA ILE A 114 -2.18 10.46 -4.73
C ILE A 114 -1.11 10.19 -5.76
N ARG A 115 0.05 9.75 -5.31
CA ARG A 115 1.19 9.37 -6.14
C ARG A 115 1.52 7.90 -5.94
N ILE A 116 1.76 7.19 -7.01
CA ILE A 116 2.16 5.77 -7.02
C ILE A 116 3.52 5.67 -7.68
N TYR A 117 4.40 4.89 -7.07
CA TYR A 117 5.74 4.65 -7.60
C TYR A 117 6.01 3.15 -7.67
N ILE A 118 6.68 2.73 -8.72
CA ILE A 118 7.11 1.36 -8.95
C ILE A 118 8.62 1.34 -9.15
N ASN A 119 9.32 0.61 -8.29
CA ASN A 119 10.80 0.49 -8.34
C ASN A 119 11.49 1.85 -8.44
N GLY A 120 11.07 2.81 -7.60
CA GLY A 120 11.64 4.14 -7.55
C GLY A 120 11.11 5.14 -8.59
N VAL A 121 10.34 4.70 -9.59
CA VAL A 121 9.83 5.53 -10.68
C VAL A 121 8.35 5.84 -10.48
N GLU A 122 7.96 7.11 -10.63
CA GLU A 122 6.56 7.53 -10.54
C GLU A 122 5.74 6.96 -11.70
N GLU A 123 4.62 6.32 -11.39
CA GLU A 123 3.62 5.92 -12.38
C GLU A 123 2.79 7.14 -12.76
N THR A 124 2.81 7.50 -14.03
CA THR A 124 2.10 8.67 -14.58
C THR A 124 1.02 8.29 -15.57
N SER A 125 0.99 7.03 -16.01
CA SER A 125 0.05 6.53 -17.01
C SER A 125 -1.09 5.75 -16.35
N PHE A 126 -2.27 6.35 -16.29
CA PHE A 126 -3.45 5.78 -15.64
C PHE A 126 -4.61 5.60 -16.61
N ALA A 127 -5.29 4.45 -16.53
CA ALA A 127 -6.58 4.22 -17.16
C ALA A 127 -7.69 4.98 -16.43
N VAL A 128 -7.57 5.07 -15.09
CA VAL A 128 -8.44 5.90 -14.25
C VAL A 128 -7.58 6.78 -13.35
N LYS A 129 -7.83 8.08 -13.36
CA LYS A 129 -7.17 9.08 -12.54
C LYS A 129 -8.19 10.07 -11.98
N ASN A 130 -8.75 9.75 -10.83
CA ASN A 130 -9.66 10.62 -10.10
C ASN A 130 -8.95 11.19 -8.88
N ASN A 131 -9.07 12.48 -8.67
CA ASN A 131 -8.47 13.13 -7.52
C ASN A 131 -9.51 13.31 -6.41
N PRO A 132 -9.22 12.91 -5.16
CA PRO A 132 -10.07 13.26 -4.05
C PRO A 132 -10.13 14.80 -3.89
N SER A 133 -11.22 15.33 -3.38
CA SER A 133 -11.31 16.76 -3.03
C SER A 133 -10.24 17.13 -1.99
N GLN A 134 -9.87 18.40 -1.94
CA GLN A 134 -8.93 18.88 -0.93
C GLN A 134 -9.44 18.55 0.48
N ASN A 135 -8.52 18.09 1.34
CA ASN A 135 -8.78 17.69 2.72
C ASN A 135 -9.68 16.45 2.90
N THR A 136 -9.96 15.69 1.85
CA THR A 136 -10.66 14.41 1.98
C THR A 136 -9.85 13.44 2.85
N GLU A 137 -10.50 12.79 3.79
CA GLU A 137 -9.95 11.66 4.55
C GLU A 137 -10.27 10.37 3.81
N LEU A 138 -9.25 9.81 3.17
CA LEU A 138 -9.35 8.51 2.52
C LEU A 138 -9.45 7.40 3.58
N PRO A 139 -9.95 6.20 3.24
CA PRO A 139 -10.19 5.15 4.24
C PRO A 139 -8.94 4.58 4.90
N TRP A 140 -7.77 4.77 4.30
CA TRP A 140 -6.52 4.33 4.93
C TRP A 140 -6.01 5.31 5.98
N ASN A 141 -5.19 4.78 6.88
CA ASN A 141 -4.59 5.53 8.00
C ASN A 141 -5.63 6.14 8.94
N LYS A 142 -6.77 5.47 9.13
CA LYS A 142 -7.88 5.88 9.99
C LYS A 142 -8.08 4.90 11.15
N ASN A 143 -8.88 5.29 12.13
CA ASN A 143 -9.31 4.43 13.23
C ASN A 143 -10.31 3.38 12.74
N GLN A 144 -9.82 2.37 12.06
CA GLN A 144 -10.58 1.21 11.58
C GLN A 144 -9.64 0.03 11.31
N GLU A 145 -10.19 -1.14 10.99
CA GLU A 145 -9.37 -2.29 10.65
C GLU A 145 -8.66 -2.11 9.31
N HIS A 146 -7.37 -2.44 9.30
CA HIS A 146 -6.55 -2.51 8.09
C HIS A 146 -5.99 -3.92 7.94
N ARG A 147 -5.95 -4.42 6.71
CA ARG A 147 -5.42 -5.75 6.39
C ARG A 147 -4.38 -5.68 5.27
N PHE A 148 -3.28 -6.41 5.45
CA PHE A 148 -2.35 -6.74 4.39
C PHE A 148 -2.67 -8.14 3.88
N GLY A 149 -2.86 -8.27 2.57
CA GLY A 149 -3.21 -9.53 1.93
C GLY A 149 -4.71 -9.81 1.82
N ALA A 150 -5.56 -8.93 2.29
CA ALA A 150 -7.02 -9.06 2.16
C ALA A 150 -7.73 -7.72 2.35
N ILE A 151 -9.05 -7.72 2.14
CA ILE A 151 -9.92 -6.68 2.65
C ILE A 151 -11.02 -7.30 3.49
N ASN A 152 -11.45 -6.64 4.57
CA ASN A 152 -12.56 -7.10 5.41
C ASN A 152 -13.90 -6.91 4.70
N ARG A 153 -14.32 -7.95 3.98
CA ARG A 153 -15.55 -7.95 3.18
C ARG A 153 -15.96 -9.38 2.86
N SER A 154 -17.24 -9.59 2.46
CA SER A 154 -17.76 -10.90 2.01
C SER A 154 -16.94 -11.53 0.86
N THR A 155 -16.42 -10.69 -0.05
CA THR A 155 -15.39 -11.10 -1.03
C THR A 155 -14.09 -10.47 -0.58
N ALA A 156 -13.24 -11.23 0.09
CA ALA A 156 -12.06 -10.68 0.77
C ALA A 156 -10.89 -10.32 -0.18
N TYR A 157 -10.94 -10.75 -1.44
CA TYR A 157 -9.86 -10.53 -2.43
C TYR A 157 -8.47 -10.83 -1.87
N TYR A 158 -8.30 -12.07 -1.38
CA TYR A 158 -7.03 -12.49 -0.81
C TYR A 158 -5.88 -12.36 -1.81
N PHE A 159 -4.74 -11.85 -1.34
CA PHE A 159 -3.52 -11.73 -2.13
C PHE A 159 -2.75 -13.04 -2.11
N GLY A 160 -2.36 -13.53 -3.29
CA GLY A 160 -1.41 -14.63 -3.44
C GLY A 160 -0.03 -14.09 -3.79
N GLY A 161 0.97 -14.37 -2.96
CA GLY A 161 2.34 -13.90 -3.21
C GLY A 161 3.12 -13.59 -1.94
N TYR A 162 4.08 -12.70 -2.07
CA TYR A 162 5.01 -12.38 -0.98
C TYR A 162 4.99 -10.90 -0.67
N PHE A 163 5.15 -10.58 0.62
CA PHE A 163 5.43 -9.25 1.14
C PHE A 163 6.80 -9.20 1.80
N ALA A 164 7.52 -8.11 1.62
CA ALA A 164 8.75 -7.83 2.33
C ALA A 164 8.87 -6.33 2.63
N GLU A 165 9.59 -5.96 3.68
CA GLU A 165 9.92 -4.57 4.00
C GLU A 165 8.69 -3.64 3.97
N THR A 166 7.58 -4.06 4.58
CA THR A 166 6.34 -3.27 4.57
C THR A 166 6.37 -2.19 5.64
N GLN A 167 6.22 -0.94 5.22
CA GLN A 167 6.25 0.23 6.08
C GLN A 167 5.04 1.12 5.80
N VAL A 168 4.40 1.60 6.85
CA VAL A 168 3.40 2.67 6.77
C VAL A 168 3.95 3.85 7.56
N ILE A 169 3.98 5.02 6.93
CA ILE A 169 4.40 6.28 7.56
C ILE A 169 3.20 7.20 7.63
N ASP A 170 2.80 7.52 8.85
CA ASP A 170 1.71 8.42 9.16
C ASP A 170 2.19 9.88 9.20
N GLY A 171 1.40 10.78 8.64
CA GLY A 171 1.63 12.22 8.66
C GLY A 171 2.53 12.76 7.54
N SER A 172 3.02 11.91 6.62
CA SER A 172 3.95 12.34 5.57
C SER A 172 3.66 11.70 4.22
N GLN A 173 3.76 12.52 3.16
CA GLN A 173 3.83 12.05 1.77
C GLN A 173 5.29 11.97 1.35
N LEU A 174 5.87 10.77 1.35
CA LEU A 174 7.28 10.54 1.08
C LEU A 174 7.50 10.01 -0.35
N THR A 175 8.71 10.20 -0.85
CA THR A 175 9.15 9.64 -2.13
C THR A 175 9.81 8.27 -1.93
N PRO A 176 9.92 7.43 -2.98
CA PRO A 176 10.51 6.10 -2.87
C PRO A 176 11.98 6.10 -2.41
N SER A 177 12.71 7.19 -2.61
CA SER A 177 14.11 7.34 -2.13
C SER A 177 14.26 7.29 -0.60
N SER A 178 13.15 7.39 0.15
CA SER A 178 13.12 7.15 1.59
C SER A 178 13.26 5.66 1.94
N PHE A 179 12.88 4.76 1.04
CA PHE A 179 12.73 3.32 1.30
C PHE A 179 13.54 2.43 0.36
N GLY A 180 14.10 3.02 -0.67
CA GLY A 180 14.91 2.32 -1.67
C GLY A 180 15.94 3.24 -2.31
N GLU A 181 16.88 2.62 -2.99
CA GLU A 181 17.95 3.29 -3.74
C GLU A 181 18.38 2.45 -4.93
N THR A 182 19.06 3.07 -5.88
CA THR A 182 19.68 2.34 -6.98
C THR A 182 21.05 1.83 -6.54
N ASP A 183 21.26 0.53 -6.61
CA ASP A 183 22.55 -0.09 -6.36
C ASP A 183 23.57 0.44 -7.40
N ALA A 184 24.68 0.97 -6.91
CA ALA A 184 25.67 1.63 -7.77
C ALA A 184 26.43 0.66 -8.70
N VAL A 185 26.44 -0.63 -8.37
CA VAL A 185 27.16 -1.66 -9.13
C VAL A 185 26.27 -2.32 -10.16
N THR A 186 25.06 -2.70 -9.75
CA THR A 186 24.13 -3.46 -10.60
C THR A 186 23.12 -2.59 -11.33
N GLY A 187 22.92 -1.35 -10.89
CA GLY A 187 21.86 -0.47 -11.39
C GLY A 187 20.45 -0.88 -10.95
N GLN A 188 20.31 -1.89 -10.12
CA GLN A 188 19.02 -2.38 -9.64
C GLN A 188 18.46 -1.49 -8.52
N TRP A 189 17.14 -1.34 -8.49
CA TRP A 189 16.45 -0.73 -7.36
C TRP A 189 16.39 -1.72 -6.21
N ILE A 190 16.94 -1.34 -5.05
CA ILE A 190 17.08 -2.19 -3.86
C ILE A 190 16.48 -1.54 -2.62
N PRO A 191 16.10 -2.32 -1.59
CA PRO A 191 15.63 -1.79 -0.32
C PRO A 191 16.70 -0.96 0.39
N LYS A 192 16.25 0.15 0.99
CA LYS A 192 17.04 1.03 1.85
C LYS A 192 16.33 1.18 3.18
N LYS A 193 17.11 1.25 4.26
CA LYS A 193 16.57 1.53 5.58
C LYS A 193 15.95 2.93 5.63
N TYR A 194 14.74 3.04 6.14
CA TYR A 194 14.13 4.33 6.42
C TYR A 194 14.80 4.97 7.64
N GLU A 195 15.28 6.20 7.47
CA GLU A 195 16.00 6.94 8.52
C GLU A 195 15.13 8.01 9.21
N GLY A 196 13.86 8.09 8.85
CA GLY A 196 12.91 9.00 9.48
C GLY A 196 12.30 8.43 10.76
N THR A 197 11.39 9.20 11.35
CA THR A 197 10.73 8.82 12.61
C THR A 197 9.43 8.07 12.32
N TYR A 198 9.23 6.96 13.01
CA TYR A 198 7.93 6.29 13.09
C TYR A 198 7.13 6.90 14.25
N SER A 199 5.99 7.51 13.94
CA SER A 199 5.10 8.14 14.93
C SER A 199 3.65 7.96 14.53
N GLY A 200 2.70 8.20 15.44
CA GLY A 200 1.27 8.00 15.18
C GLY A 200 0.96 6.54 14.85
N TYR A 201 0.40 6.31 13.67
CA TYR A 201 0.07 4.96 13.18
C TYR A 201 1.19 4.32 12.35
N SER A 202 2.37 4.94 12.29
CA SER A 202 3.51 4.40 11.56
C SER A 202 3.95 3.06 12.12
N PHE A 203 4.43 2.16 11.26
CA PHE A 203 5.01 0.88 11.64
C PHE A 203 5.88 0.30 10.53
N TYR A 204 6.66 -0.70 10.89
CA TYR A 204 7.52 -1.44 9.98
C TYR A 204 7.43 -2.95 10.23
N LEU A 205 7.09 -3.72 9.20
CA LEU A 205 7.04 -5.19 9.24
C LEU A 205 8.21 -5.76 8.44
N LYS A 206 9.15 -6.37 9.15
CA LYS A 206 10.28 -7.13 8.56
C LYS A 206 9.94 -8.57 8.26
N TYR A 207 8.82 -9.06 8.80
CA TYR A 207 8.38 -10.46 8.67
C TYR A 207 9.38 -11.48 9.24
N VAL A 208 9.98 -11.15 10.38
CA VAL A 208 10.95 -12.02 11.07
C VAL A 208 10.30 -13.34 11.44
N SER A 209 10.98 -14.46 11.15
CA SER A 209 10.50 -15.80 11.50
C SER A 209 10.22 -15.91 13.01
N GLY A 210 9.04 -16.41 13.37
CA GLY A 210 8.55 -16.46 14.75
C GLY A 210 7.98 -15.13 15.29
N ALA A 211 8.06 -14.03 14.52
CA ALA A 211 7.56 -12.71 14.90
C ALA A 211 6.96 -11.93 13.70
N ILE A 212 6.28 -12.62 12.80
CA ILE A 212 5.85 -12.13 11.47
C ILE A 212 5.05 -10.82 11.53
N GLY A 213 4.16 -10.67 12.50
CA GLY A 213 3.32 -9.47 12.66
C GLY A 213 3.90 -8.41 13.60
N THR A 214 5.13 -8.59 14.08
CA THR A 214 5.75 -7.67 15.05
C THR A 214 6.21 -6.40 14.36
N ASP A 215 5.84 -5.25 14.94
CA ASP A 215 6.34 -3.95 14.54
C ASP A 215 7.83 -3.83 14.88
N SER A 216 8.63 -3.54 13.87
CA SER A 216 10.09 -3.42 13.96
C SER A 216 10.56 -1.96 13.83
N SER A 217 9.66 -1.00 14.03
CA SER A 217 9.96 0.43 13.83
C SER A 217 10.81 1.05 14.95
N GLY A 218 10.97 0.39 16.09
CA GLY A 218 11.79 0.90 17.21
C GLY A 218 11.53 0.18 18.50
#